data_56fc11e125130694347d7fcdd40379a7
#
_entry.id   56fc11e125130694347d7fcdd40379a7
#
_cell.length_a   1.000
_cell.length_b   1.000
_cell.length_c   1.000
_cell.angle_alpha   90.00
_cell.angle_beta   90.00
_cell.angle_gamma   90.00
#
_symmetry.space_group_name_H-M   'P 1'
#
loop_
_entity.id
_entity.type
_entity.pdbx_description
1 polymer ?
#
loop_
_entity_poly.entity_id
_entity_poly.type
_entity_poly.pdbx_seq_one_letter_code
_entity_poly.pdbx_strand_id
1 'polypeptide(L)'
;MRVVRSSVYRRYTSSLNDLQSNLNKSMNKVSTGAAYETAADNPLAYYQGKKMDHLYQDAKSKSSILGDIKNRLYQQEQGARDIQKTLSNSKTSMQYVLDSSHNSSKTSVQTKRDALLQDVQSMVSNLNSQYQDFYIYGGNDITTAPFSLSGDGKTLTYTHKYSDGTTKTVNMTMAYDKGKNTYSYHLSDDDLNSLLTAMREQGRVDIGYGDISNRQSLLDTYTGGLNMLTGLTSDSLNAMSDDDA
;
A
#
# COMPACT_ATOMS: atom_id res chain seq x y z
N MET A 1 54.28 -39.41 -51.33
CA MET A 1 53.20 -40.05 -50.52
C MET A 1 53.04 -39.55 -49.08
N ARG A 2 53.97 -38.84 -48.47
CA ARG A 2 53.86 -38.31 -47.11
C ARG A 2 52.83 -37.14 -46.96
N VAL A 3 52.75 -36.31 -48.02
CA VAL A 3 51.89 -35.12 -48.00
C VAL A 3 50.41 -35.47 -47.99
N VAL A 4 49.97 -36.52 -48.67
CA VAL A 4 48.56 -36.95 -48.75
C VAL A 4 48.06 -37.50 -47.42
N ARG A 5 48.90 -38.20 -46.66
CA ARG A 5 48.49 -38.72 -45.32
C ARG A 5 48.32 -37.58 -44.31
N SER A 6 49.13 -36.54 -44.37
CA SER A 6 49.03 -35.38 -43.52
C SER A 6 47.74 -34.58 -43.78
N SER A 7 47.31 -34.42 -45.04
CA SER A 7 46.10 -33.73 -45.39
C SER A 7 44.80 -34.49 -44.99
N VAL A 8 44.87 -35.83 -45.14
CA VAL A 8 43.71 -36.69 -44.68
C VAL A 8 43.60 -36.65 -43.16
N TYR A 9 44.72 -36.73 -42.44
CA TYR A 9 44.67 -36.64 -40.97
C TYR A 9 44.20 -35.27 -40.48
N ARG A 10 44.58 -34.18 -41.10
CA ARG A 10 44.07 -32.82 -40.78
C ARG A 10 42.59 -32.69 -41.06
N ARG A 11 42.07 -33.24 -42.16
CA ARG A 11 40.63 -33.25 -42.41
C ARG A 11 39.88 -34.06 -41.38
N TYR A 12 40.39 -35.22 -40.99
CA TYR A 12 39.79 -36.06 -39.98
C TYR A 12 39.72 -35.36 -38.61
N THR A 13 40.82 -34.74 -38.15
CA THR A 13 40.85 -33.97 -36.90
C THR A 13 39.95 -32.74 -36.94
N SER A 14 39.89 -32.05 -38.08
CA SER A 14 38.93 -30.93 -38.26
C SER A 14 37.49 -31.41 -38.15
N SER A 15 37.15 -32.49 -38.84
CA SER A 15 35.76 -33.06 -38.76
C SER A 15 35.42 -33.55 -37.37
N LEU A 16 36.36 -34.12 -36.61
CA LEU A 16 36.14 -34.50 -35.21
C LEU A 16 35.88 -33.29 -34.31
N ASN A 17 36.68 -32.23 -34.49
CA ASN A 17 36.49 -30.99 -33.75
C ASN A 17 35.14 -30.35 -34.05
N ASP A 18 34.72 -30.33 -35.31
CA ASP A 18 33.41 -29.82 -35.74
C ASP A 18 32.28 -30.67 -35.15
N LEU A 19 32.42 -31.99 -35.15
CA LEU A 19 31.44 -32.90 -34.55
C LEU A 19 31.33 -32.68 -33.04
N GLN A 20 32.46 -32.55 -32.36
CA GLN A 20 32.48 -32.31 -30.91
C GLN A 20 31.87 -30.95 -30.58
N SER A 21 32.17 -29.90 -31.35
CA SER A 21 31.54 -28.58 -31.20
C SER A 21 29.99 -28.63 -31.36
N ASN A 22 29.53 -29.34 -32.41
CA ASN A 22 28.11 -29.51 -32.67
C ASN A 22 27.44 -30.35 -31.59
N LEU A 23 28.08 -31.37 -31.05
CA LEU A 23 27.59 -32.16 -29.93
C LEU A 23 27.43 -31.30 -28.67
N ASN A 24 28.46 -30.52 -28.33
CA ASN A 24 28.42 -29.61 -27.19
C ASN A 24 27.30 -28.59 -27.34
N LYS A 25 27.11 -27.98 -28.51
CA LYS A 25 26.00 -27.08 -28.80
C LYS A 25 24.64 -27.76 -28.63
N SER A 26 24.51 -29.01 -29.10
CA SER A 26 23.26 -29.76 -28.94
C SER A 26 22.98 -30.13 -27.49
N MET A 27 24.00 -30.52 -26.72
CA MET A 27 23.87 -30.79 -25.29
C MET A 27 23.48 -29.54 -24.51
N ASN A 28 24.08 -28.40 -24.84
CA ASN A 28 23.70 -27.12 -24.22
C ASN A 28 22.24 -26.74 -24.52
N LYS A 29 21.79 -26.88 -25.76
CA LYS A 29 20.39 -26.64 -26.15
C LYS A 29 19.40 -27.52 -25.36
N VAL A 30 19.75 -28.77 -25.15
CA VAL A 30 18.92 -29.71 -24.37
C VAL A 30 18.95 -29.35 -22.88
N SER A 31 20.13 -29.01 -22.36
CA SER A 31 20.31 -28.66 -20.94
C SER A 31 19.63 -27.35 -20.56
N THR A 32 19.76 -26.32 -21.41
CA THR A 32 19.23 -24.98 -21.17
C THR A 32 17.81 -24.80 -21.67
N GLY A 33 17.32 -25.67 -22.55
CA GLY A 33 16.05 -25.52 -23.25
C GLY A 33 16.03 -24.36 -24.25
N ALA A 34 17.16 -23.68 -24.46
CA ALA A 34 17.28 -22.54 -25.37
C ALA A 34 17.70 -23.00 -26.77
N ALA A 35 16.89 -22.66 -27.77
CA ALA A 35 17.23 -23.00 -29.16
C ALA A 35 18.46 -22.25 -29.68
N TYR A 36 18.73 -21.05 -29.15
CA TYR A 36 19.86 -20.17 -29.53
C TYR A 36 20.48 -19.60 -28.27
N GLU A 37 21.79 -19.80 -28.08
CA GLU A 37 22.53 -19.30 -26.92
C GLU A 37 23.14 -17.93 -27.17
N THR A 38 23.55 -17.70 -28.41
CA THR A 38 24.25 -16.47 -28.79
C THR A 38 23.52 -15.76 -29.94
N ALA A 39 23.69 -14.43 -30.00
CA ALA A 39 23.21 -13.64 -31.13
C ALA A 39 23.86 -14.06 -32.47
N ALA A 40 25.03 -14.69 -32.44
CA ALA A 40 25.73 -15.15 -33.62
C ALA A 40 25.09 -16.37 -34.28
N ASP A 41 24.35 -17.20 -33.52
CA ASP A 41 23.66 -18.40 -34.07
C ASP A 41 22.50 -18.04 -34.98
N ASN A 42 21.63 -17.12 -34.54
CA ASN A 42 20.56 -16.52 -35.32
C ASN A 42 20.16 -15.18 -34.70
N PRO A 43 20.68 -14.05 -35.21
CA PRO A 43 20.44 -12.72 -34.59
C PRO A 43 18.97 -12.35 -34.45
N LEU A 44 18.17 -12.67 -35.48
CA LEU A 44 16.72 -12.35 -35.46
C LEU A 44 15.96 -13.16 -34.43
N ALA A 45 16.15 -14.48 -34.42
CA ALA A 45 15.47 -15.37 -33.48
C ALA A 45 15.92 -15.11 -32.04
N TYR A 46 17.22 -14.84 -31.83
CA TYR A 46 17.75 -14.44 -30.51
C TYR A 46 17.12 -13.16 -30.02
N TYR A 47 17.05 -12.12 -30.87
CA TYR A 47 16.40 -10.85 -30.53
C TYR A 47 14.91 -11.03 -30.18
N GLN A 48 14.18 -11.80 -30.99
CA GLN A 48 12.77 -12.08 -30.72
C GLN A 48 12.58 -12.86 -29.42
N GLY A 49 13.42 -13.87 -29.16
CA GLY A 49 13.40 -14.63 -27.90
C GLY A 49 13.68 -13.75 -26.71
N LYS A 50 14.69 -12.89 -26.75
CA LYS A 50 14.98 -11.93 -25.68
C LYS A 50 13.88 -10.91 -25.47
N LYS A 51 13.25 -10.43 -26.55
CA LYS A 51 12.10 -9.53 -26.45
C LYS A 51 10.92 -10.22 -25.76
N MET A 52 10.63 -11.47 -26.10
CA MET A 52 9.58 -12.24 -25.45
C MET A 52 9.87 -12.53 -23.99
N ASP A 53 11.12 -12.90 -23.67
CA ASP A 53 11.56 -13.11 -22.29
C ASP A 53 11.39 -11.82 -21.46
N HIS A 54 11.80 -10.68 -22.01
CA HIS A 54 11.62 -9.38 -21.36
C HIS A 54 10.13 -9.07 -21.11
N LEU A 55 9.27 -9.27 -22.12
CA LEU A 55 7.83 -9.08 -21.97
C LEU A 55 7.22 -10.03 -20.91
N TYR A 56 7.71 -11.28 -20.87
CA TYR A 56 7.27 -12.24 -19.85
C TYR A 56 7.69 -11.81 -18.44
N GLN A 57 8.95 -11.39 -18.25
CA GLN A 57 9.42 -10.89 -16.94
C GLN A 57 8.67 -9.63 -16.51
N ASP A 58 8.42 -8.72 -17.45
CA ASP A 58 7.59 -7.53 -17.18
C ASP A 58 6.18 -7.90 -16.75
N ALA A 59 5.52 -8.81 -17.48
CA ALA A 59 4.18 -9.27 -17.13
C ALA A 59 4.15 -9.97 -15.77
N LYS A 60 5.16 -10.79 -15.46
CA LYS A 60 5.31 -11.47 -14.17
C LYS A 60 5.50 -10.46 -13.03
N SER A 61 6.37 -9.47 -13.23
CA SER A 61 6.59 -8.39 -12.25
C SER A 61 5.31 -7.60 -12.00
N LYS A 62 4.59 -7.20 -13.06
CA LYS A 62 3.29 -6.52 -12.94
C LYS A 62 2.27 -7.35 -12.17
N SER A 63 2.18 -8.65 -12.45
CA SER A 63 1.28 -9.55 -11.74
C SER A 63 1.60 -9.64 -10.25
N SER A 64 2.89 -9.66 -9.88
CA SER A 64 3.32 -9.65 -8.48
C SER A 64 2.90 -8.36 -7.78
N ILE A 65 3.19 -7.21 -8.40
CA ILE A 65 2.85 -5.89 -7.84
C ILE A 65 1.34 -5.74 -7.67
N LEU A 66 0.54 -6.17 -8.65
CA LEU A 66 -0.92 -6.16 -8.53
C LEU A 66 -1.42 -7.08 -7.40
N GLY A 67 -0.74 -8.20 -7.17
CA GLY A 67 -0.99 -9.08 -6.03
C GLY A 67 -0.76 -8.37 -4.69
N ASP A 68 0.34 -7.66 -4.56
CA ASP A 68 0.66 -6.89 -3.35
C ASP A 68 -0.32 -5.75 -3.11
N ILE A 69 -0.70 -5.02 -4.17
CA ILE A 69 -1.74 -3.97 -4.11
C ILE A 69 -3.07 -4.56 -3.64
N LYS A 70 -3.50 -5.69 -4.23
CA LYS A 70 -4.73 -6.38 -3.83
C LYS A 70 -4.70 -6.76 -2.35
N ASN A 71 -3.59 -7.31 -1.86
CA ASN A 71 -3.45 -7.71 -0.47
C ASN A 71 -3.49 -6.49 0.47
N ARG A 72 -2.87 -5.40 0.09
CA ARG A 72 -2.91 -4.14 0.85
C ARG A 72 -4.34 -3.57 0.93
N LEU A 73 -5.05 -3.52 -0.20
CA LEU A 73 -6.44 -3.06 -0.24
C LEU A 73 -7.36 -3.98 0.58
N TYR A 74 -7.14 -5.28 0.53
CA TYR A 74 -7.88 -6.24 1.36
C TYR A 74 -7.65 -5.98 2.85
N GLN A 75 -6.41 -5.74 3.27
CA GLN A 75 -6.08 -5.35 4.65
C GLN A 75 -6.78 -4.04 5.05
N GLN A 76 -6.79 -3.06 4.16
CA GLN A 76 -7.46 -1.78 4.37
C GLN A 76 -8.98 -1.97 4.53
N GLU A 77 -9.60 -2.79 3.68
CA GLU A 77 -11.02 -3.14 3.79
C GLU A 77 -11.34 -3.84 5.11
N GLN A 78 -10.52 -4.82 5.53
CA GLN A 78 -10.73 -5.51 6.81
C GLN A 78 -10.62 -4.56 8.00
N GLY A 79 -9.62 -3.69 8.03
CA GLY A 79 -9.48 -2.68 9.09
C GLY A 79 -10.67 -1.73 9.15
N ALA A 80 -11.20 -1.28 7.99
CA ALA A 80 -12.40 -0.44 7.93
C ALA A 80 -13.65 -1.17 8.46
N ARG A 81 -13.83 -2.45 8.11
CA ARG A 81 -14.91 -3.30 8.62
C ARG A 81 -14.83 -3.51 10.12
N ASP A 82 -13.63 -3.71 10.64
CA ASP A 82 -13.41 -3.89 12.09
C ASP A 82 -13.70 -2.60 12.86
N ILE A 83 -13.32 -1.44 12.32
CA ILE A 83 -13.68 -0.13 12.87
C ILE A 83 -15.20 0.06 12.87
N GLN A 84 -15.88 -0.25 11.76
CA GLN A 84 -17.34 -0.16 11.65
C GLN A 84 -18.05 -1.06 12.68
N LYS A 85 -17.57 -2.30 12.85
CA LYS A 85 -18.09 -3.25 13.83
C LYS A 85 -17.91 -2.73 15.26
N THR A 86 -16.70 -2.27 15.60
CA THR A 86 -16.39 -1.71 16.92
C THR A 86 -17.25 -0.48 17.20
N LEU A 87 -17.40 0.42 16.22
CA LEU A 87 -18.27 1.60 16.35
C LEU A 87 -19.74 1.21 16.60
N SER A 88 -20.24 0.20 15.90
CA SER A 88 -21.61 -0.32 16.11
C SER A 88 -21.80 -0.89 17.52
N ASN A 89 -20.82 -1.65 18.02
CA ASN A 89 -20.85 -2.19 19.38
C ASN A 89 -20.78 -1.07 20.44
N SER A 90 -19.90 -0.07 20.22
CA SER A 90 -19.78 1.10 21.09
C SER A 90 -21.07 1.88 21.14
N LYS A 91 -21.75 2.09 19.98
CA LYS A 91 -23.07 2.72 19.92
C LYS A 91 -24.09 1.97 20.77
N THR A 92 -24.17 0.65 20.67
CA THR A 92 -25.06 -0.19 21.48
C THR A 92 -24.73 -0.07 22.96
N SER A 93 -23.45 -0.07 23.34
CA SER A 93 -23.00 0.13 24.72
C SER A 93 -23.36 1.52 25.26
N MET A 94 -23.29 2.57 24.45
CA MET A 94 -23.71 3.91 24.82
C MET A 94 -25.23 3.98 25.02
N GLN A 95 -26.02 3.38 24.13
CA GLN A 95 -27.49 3.32 24.26
C GLN A 95 -27.90 2.61 25.54
N TYR A 96 -27.20 1.53 25.89
CA TYR A 96 -27.42 0.81 27.15
C TYR A 96 -27.21 1.72 28.37
N VAL A 97 -26.15 2.55 28.37
CA VAL A 97 -25.88 3.49 29.49
C VAL A 97 -26.88 4.66 29.55
N LEU A 98 -27.39 5.07 28.40
CA LEU A 98 -28.42 6.15 28.34
C LEU A 98 -29.79 5.71 28.85
N ASP A 99 -30.05 4.41 28.89
CA ASP A 99 -31.27 3.89 29.48
C ASP A 99 -31.26 4.10 31.02
N SER A 100 -32.25 4.82 31.52
CA SER A 100 -32.36 5.18 32.93
C SER A 100 -32.38 3.99 33.89
N SER A 101 -32.77 2.80 33.41
CA SER A 101 -32.76 1.58 34.20
C SER A 101 -31.35 1.05 34.47
N HIS A 102 -30.33 1.44 33.67
CA HIS A 102 -28.98 0.93 33.71
C HIS A 102 -27.91 1.94 34.19
N ASN A 103 -28.25 3.21 34.30
CA ASN A 103 -27.32 4.27 34.68
C ASN A 103 -27.32 4.62 36.17
N SER A 104 -28.14 3.93 36.99
CA SER A 104 -28.28 4.16 38.42
C SER A 104 -27.02 3.78 39.24
N SER A 105 -26.16 2.89 38.69
CA SER A 105 -24.91 2.48 39.34
C SER A 105 -23.69 3.17 38.74
N LYS A 106 -23.02 3.98 39.55
CA LYS A 106 -21.78 4.66 39.16
C LYS A 106 -20.68 3.67 38.65
N THR A 107 -20.59 2.51 39.30
CA THR A 107 -19.63 1.46 38.92
C THR A 107 -19.95 0.89 37.54
N SER A 108 -21.22 0.66 37.23
CA SER A 108 -21.67 0.18 35.91
C SER A 108 -21.31 1.16 34.80
N VAL A 109 -21.57 2.45 35.03
CA VAL A 109 -21.23 3.53 34.08
C VAL A 109 -19.72 3.63 33.88
N GLN A 110 -18.93 3.54 34.93
CA GLN A 110 -17.45 3.55 34.84
C GLN A 110 -16.93 2.36 34.03
N THR A 111 -17.43 1.13 34.28
CA THR A 111 -17.03 -0.05 33.52
C THR A 111 -17.33 0.11 32.03
N LYS A 112 -18.49 0.67 31.68
CA LYS A 112 -18.86 0.93 30.29
C LYS A 112 -17.99 2.02 29.64
N ARG A 113 -17.66 3.07 30.39
CA ARG A 113 -16.71 4.10 29.94
C ARG A 113 -15.35 3.51 29.62
N ASP A 114 -14.82 2.67 30.52
CA ASP A 114 -13.53 2.05 30.34
C ASP A 114 -13.51 1.07 29.14
N ALA A 115 -14.63 0.34 28.92
CA ALA A 115 -14.80 -0.48 27.72
C ALA A 115 -14.83 0.38 26.44
N LEU A 116 -15.54 1.51 26.43
CA LEU A 116 -15.57 2.44 25.30
C LEU A 116 -14.18 3.03 25.00
N LEU A 117 -13.40 3.34 26.04
CA LEU A 117 -12.02 3.80 25.84
C LEU A 117 -11.15 2.72 25.17
N GLN A 118 -11.31 1.45 25.56
CA GLN A 118 -10.63 0.32 24.91
C GLN A 118 -11.09 0.15 23.46
N ASP A 119 -12.38 0.34 23.17
CA ASP A 119 -12.90 0.31 21.80
C ASP A 119 -12.25 1.38 20.93
N VAL A 120 -12.12 2.63 21.45
CA VAL A 120 -11.45 3.73 20.73
C VAL A 120 -9.97 3.43 20.53
N GLN A 121 -9.27 2.91 21.55
CA GLN A 121 -7.87 2.48 21.41
C GLN A 121 -7.71 1.39 20.35
N SER A 122 -8.64 0.44 20.28
CA SER A 122 -8.66 -0.60 19.25
C SER A 122 -8.87 -0.01 17.85
N MET A 123 -9.78 0.96 17.69
CA MET A 123 -9.98 1.66 16.43
C MET A 123 -8.73 2.42 15.98
N VAL A 124 -8.05 3.12 16.89
CA VAL A 124 -6.78 3.81 16.60
C VAL A 124 -5.68 2.81 16.24
N SER A 125 -5.63 1.66 16.91
CA SER A 125 -4.69 0.59 16.54
C SER A 125 -4.96 0.05 15.13
N ASN A 126 -6.23 -0.13 14.75
CA ASN A 126 -6.59 -0.53 13.38
C ASN A 126 -6.23 0.54 12.35
N LEU A 127 -6.37 1.83 12.68
CA LEU A 127 -5.92 2.94 11.82
C LEU A 127 -4.40 3.01 11.67
N ASN A 128 -3.65 2.42 12.58
CA ASN A 128 -2.19 2.28 12.52
C ASN A 128 -1.74 0.90 12.00
N SER A 129 -2.63 0.15 11.37
CA SER A 129 -2.28 -1.16 10.81
C SER A 129 -1.22 -1.02 9.72
N GLN A 130 -0.32 -2.02 9.69
CA GLN A 130 0.79 -2.07 8.74
C GLN A 130 0.65 -3.29 7.81
N TYR A 131 1.10 -3.12 6.58
CA TYR A 131 1.33 -4.18 5.61
C TYR A 131 2.77 -4.08 5.09
N GLN A 132 3.57 -5.11 5.29
CA GLN A 132 5.00 -5.12 4.92
C GLN A 132 5.76 -3.89 5.46
N ASP A 133 5.57 -3.59 6.76
CA ASP A 133 6.18 -2.45 7.47
C ASP A 133 5.71 -1.05 7.01
N PHE A 134 4.69 -0.98 6.15
CA PHE A 134 4.09 0.29 5.69
C PHE A 134 2.72 0.52 6.31
N TYR A 135 2.46 1.73 6.82
CA TYR A 135 1.16 2.12 7.32
C TYR A 135 0.14 2.22 6.17
N ILE A 136 -0.95 1.46 6.28
CA ILE A 136 -1.95 1.36 5.20
C ILE A 136 -2.92 2.54 5.16
N TYR A 137 -3.05 3.27 6.26
CA TYR A 137 -3.94 4.44 6.39
C TYR A 137 -3.19 5.78 6.49
N GLY A 138 -1.89 5.79 6.24
CA GLY A 138 -1.09 7.00 6.24
C GLY A 138 -1.26 7.90 5.01
N GLY A 139 -2.05 7.47 4.01
CA GLY A 139 -2.17 8.18 2.75
C GLY A 139 -0.86 8.13 1.96
N ASN A 140 -0.30 9.30 1.65
CA ASN A 140 1.01 9.41 0.99
C ASN A 140 2.19 9.06 1.91
N ASP A 141 2.03 9.26 3.24
CA ASP A 141 3.04 8.87 4.23
C ASP A 141 2.82 7.44 4.70
N ILE A 142 3.65 6.54 4.22
CA ILE A 142 3.61 5.11 4.57
C ILE A 142 4.57 4.76 5.70
N THR A 143 5.37 5.72 6.20
CA THR A 143 6.47 5.47 7.14
C THR A 143 6.16 5.89 8.56
N THR A 144 5.27 6.86 8.75
CA THR A 144 4.92 7.42 10.06
C THR A 144 3.59 6.87 10.54
N ALA A 145 3.49 6.52 11.82
CA ALA A 145 2.21 6.14 12.42
C ALA A 145 1.24 7.33 12.37
N PRO A 146 0.12 7.23 11.63
CA PRO A 146 -0.72 8.39 11.39
C PRO A 146 -1.48 8.86 12.62
N PHE A 147 -1.85 7.97 13.55
CA PHE A 147 -2.70 8.31 14.68
C PHE A 147 -2.11 7.91 16.02
N SER A 148 -2.28 8.74 17.03
CA SER A 148 -2.07 8.35 18.41
C SER A 148 -3.17 8.92 19.31
N LEU A 149 -3.50 8.20 20.38
CA LEU A 149 -4.54 8.59 21.32
C LEU A 149 -3.89 8.83 22.68
N SER A 150 -4.26 9.94 23.34
CA SER A 150 -3.86 10.19 24.71
C SER A 150 -4.44 9.14 25.67
N GLY A 151 -3.77 8.85 26.79
CA GLY A 151 -4.18 7.82 27.75
C GLY A 151 -5.56 8.08 28.35
N ASP A 152 -6.03 9.32 28.40
CA ASP A 152 -7.36 9.71 28.86
C ASP A 152 -8.45 9.67 27.76
N GLY A 153 -8.03 9.40 26.51
CA GLY A 153 -8.94 9.30 25.36
C GLY A 153 -9.47 10.64 24.83
N LYS A 154 -8.96 11.78 25.30
CA LYS A 154 -9.50 13.09 24.95
C LYS A 154 -8.82 13.77 23.78
N THR A 155 -7.57 13.41 23.51
CA THR A 155 -6.78 14.00 22.43
C THR A 155 -6.41 12.91 21.43
N LEU A 156 -6.89 13.06 20.21
CA LEU A 156 -6.44 12.29 19.06
C LEU A 156 -5.39 13.12 18.33
N THR A 157 -4.20 12.57 18.17
CA THR A 157 -3.09 13.22 17.48
C THR A 157 -2.95 12.59 16.10
N TYR A 158 -2.91 13.40 15.07
CA TYR A 158 -2.60 13.01 13.72
C TYR A 158 -1.23 13.52 13.31
N THR A 159 -0.38 12.64 12.82
CA THR A 159 0.97 12.98 12.36
C THR A 159 1.11 12.58 10.91
N HIS A 160 1.58 13.49 10.08
CA HIS A 160 1.75 13.26 8.65
C HIS A 160 3.04 13.90 8.13
N LYS A 161 3.77 13.15 7.29
CA LYS A 161 4.92 13.64 6.55
C LYS A 161 4.49 13.98 5.14
N TYR A 162 4.53 15.26 4.81
CA TYR A 162 4.11 15.78 3.50
C TYR A 162 5.12 15.46 2.40
N SER A 163 4.68 15.61 1.16
CA SER A 163 5.50 15.39 -0.03
C SER A 163 6.72 16.32 -0.13
N ASP A 164 6.68 17.48 0.54
CA ASP A 164 7.82 18.41 0.68
C ASP A 164 8.86 17.97 1.71
N GLY A 165 8.60 16.86 2.43
CA GLY A 165 9.47 16.31 3.48
C GLY A 165 9.23 16.90 4.87
N THR A 166 8.35 17.89 5.03
CA THR A 166 7.98 18.41 6.34
C THR A 166 7.06 17.45 7.09
N THR A 167 7.23 17.35 8.41
CA THR A 167 6.34 16.54 9.26
C THR A 167 5.55 17.48 10.15
N LYS A 168 4.24 17.37 10.13
CA LYS A 168 3.37 18.10 11.04
C LYS A 168 2.56 17.16 11.90
N THR A 169 2.27 17.61 13.11
CA THR A 169 1.46 16.91 14.09
C THR A 169 0.31 17.80 14.51
N VAL A 170 -0.91 17.32 14.34
CA VAL A 170 -2.13 18.03 14.69
C VAL A 170 -2.80 17.35 15.88
N ASN A 171 -3.08 18.10 16.92
CA ASN A 171 -3.74 17.61 18.13
C ASN A 171 -5.22 18.01 18.12
N MET A 172 -6.08 17.02 17.96
CA MET A 172 -7.53 17.20 18.03
C MET A 172 -8.00 16.92 19.46
N THR A 173 -8.14 17.96 20.26
CA THR A 173 -8.56 17.85 21.66
C THR A 173 -10.04 18.13 21.78
N MET A 174 -10.77 17.21 22.41
CA MET A 174 -12.18 17.37 22.70
C MET A 174 -12.38 18.34 23.86
N ALA A 175 -13.11 19.41 23.62
CA ALA A 175 -13.49 20.38 24.61
C ALA A 175 -15.02 20.42 24.80
N TYR A 176 -15.45 20.57 26.05
CA TYR A 176 -16.88 20.71 26.38
C TYR A 176 -17.28 22.17 26.37
N ASP A 177 -18.17 22.56 25.48
CA ASP A 177 -18.79 23.88 25.44
C ASP A 177 -20.02 23.90 26.34
N LYS A 178 -19.91 24.58 27.48
CA LYS A 178 -21.00 24.72 28.44
C LYS A 178 -22.20 25.54 27.92
N GLY A 179 -21.92 26.47 26.98
CA GLY A 179 -22.99 27.30 26.40
C GLY A 179 -23.89 26.54 25.43
N LYS A 180 -23.30 25.62 24.68
CA LYS A 180 -24.01 24.78 23.71
C LYS A 180 -24.36 23.39 24.25
N ASN A 181 -23.87 23.05 25.45
CA ASN A 181 -24.02 21.71 26.06
C ASN A 181 -23.53 20.58 25.11
N THR A 182 -22.44 20.82 24.37
CA THR A 182 -21.89 19.91 23.38
C THR A 182 -20.39 19.78 23.54
N TYR A 183 -19.87 18.64 23.09
CA TYR A 183 -18.43 18.47 22.89
C TYR A 183 -18.08 18.85 21.46
N SER A 184 -16.99 19.56 21.28
CA SER A 184 -16.43 19.90 19.97
C SER A 184 -14.91 19.82 19.98
N TYR A 185 -14.33 19.63 18.80
CA TYR A 185 -12.90 19.78 18.61
C TYR A 185 -12.61 21.22 18.20
N HIS A 186 -11.63 21.84 18.86
CA HIS A 186 -11.11 23.14 18.45
C HIS A 186 -9.80 22.93 17.73
N LEU A 187 -9.79 23.30 16.46
CA LEU A 187 -8.60 23.32 15.61
C LEU A 187 -8.29 24.77 15.25
N SER A 188 -7.01 25.11 15.14
CA SER A 188 -6.60 26.36 14.52
C SER A 188 -6.77 26.26 13.00
N ASP A 189 -6.87 27.40 12.32
CA ASP A 189 -6.95 27.42 10.84
C ASP A 189 -5.72 26.76 10.20
N ASP A 190 -4.54 26.91 10.80
CA ASP A 190 -3.30 26.25 10.33
C ASP A 190 -3.36 24.73 10.49
N ASP A 191 -3.93 24.23 11.58
CA ASP A 191 -4.11 22.80 11.81
C ASP A 191 -5.15 22.23 10.84
N LEU A 192 -6.25 22.93 10.63
CA LEU A 192 -7.29 22.55 9.67
C LEU A 192 -6.72 22.48 8.25
N ASN A 193 -6.00 23.51 7.82
CA ASN A 193 -5.35 23.53 6.51
C ASN A 193 -4.32 22.40 6.36
N SER A 194 -3.64 22.05 7.45
CA SER A 194 -2.70 20.92 7.45
C SER A 194 -3.42 19.59 7.26
N LEU A 195 -4.56 19.36 7.92
CA LEU A 195 -5.38 18.16 7.74
C LEU A 195 -5.95 18.09 6.32
N LEU A 196 -6.49 19.19 5.79
CA LEU A 196 -7.02 19.25 4.43
C LEU A 196 -5.93 18.96 3.38
N THR A 197 -4.73 19.49 3.56
CA THR A 197 -3.60 19.22 2.68
C THR A 197 -3.22 17.73 2.72
N ALA A 198 -3.14 17.12 3.91
CA ALA A 198 -2.87 15.70 4.05
C ALA A 198 -3.95 14.82 3.39
N MET A 199 -5.23 15.21 3.48
CA MET A 199 -6.34 14.51 2.84
C MET A 199 -6.37 14.66 1.32
N ARG A 200 -5.81 15.74 0.77
CA ARG A 200 -5.64 15.98 -0.67
C ARG A 200 -4.44 15.23 -1.23
N GLU A 201 -3.41 14.94 -0.41
CA GLU A 201 -2.27 14.13 -0.79
C GLU A 201 -2.67 12.66 -0.89
N GLN A 202 -2.75 12.15 -2.11
CA GLN A 202 -3.08 10.74 -2.34
C GLN A 202 -1.88 9.84 -2.11
N GLY A 203 -2.13 8.65 -1.55
CA GLY A 203 -1.13 7.62 -1.45
C GLY A 203 -0.74 7.09 -2.83
N ARG A 204 0.50 7.35 -3.24
CA ARG A 204 1.03 6.92 -4.54
C ARG A 204 1.74 5.59 -4.41
N VAL A 205 1.25 4.56 -5.12
CA VAL A 205 2.01 3.34 -5.34
C VAL A 205 2.56 3.36 -6.76
N ASP A 206 3.88 3.37 -6.88
CA ASP A 206 4.53 3.23 -8.17
C ASP A 206 4.47 1.76 -8.59
N ILE A 207 3.59 1.45 -9.53
CA ILE A 207 3.53 0.13 -10.16
C ILE A 207 4.62 -0.07 -11.21
N GLY A 208 5.48 0.94 -11.45
CA GLY A 208 6.65 0.84 -12.32
C GLY A 208 6.37 0.67 -13.81
N TYR A 209 5.13 0.33 -14.20
CA TYR A 209 4.80 -0.07 -15.56
C TYR A 209 3.42 0.45 -15.97
N GLY A 210 3.30 0.84 -17.23
CA GLY A 210 2.03 1.12 -17.88
C GLY A 210 1.82 2.57 -18.25
N ASP A 211 0.72 2.83 -18.93
CA ASP A 211 0.27 4.16 -19.32
C ASP A 211 -0.01 5.01 -18.08
N ILE A 212 0.40 6.26 -18.10
CA ILE A 212 0.21 7.23 -17.01
C ILE A 212 -1.27 7.34 -16.62
N SER A 213 -2.19 7.23 -17.59
CA SER A 213 -3.64 7.27 -17.35
C SER A 213 -4.17 6.09 -16.53
N ASN A 214 -3.65 4.88 -16.78
CA ASN A 214 -3.98 3.69 -15.98
C ASN A 214 -3.32 3.70 -14.60
N ARG A 215 -2.21 4.39 -14.49
CA ARG A 215 -1.47 4.59 -13.24
C ARG A 215 -2.28 5.45 -12.27
N GLN A 216 -2.93 6.50 -12.75
CA GLN A 216 -3.75 7.39 -11.95
C GLN A 216 -4.91 6.63 -11.27
N SER A 217 -5.65 5.80 -12.00
CA SER A 217 -6.79 5.06 -11.45
C SER A 217 -6.43 4.05 -10.34
N LEU A 218 -5.20 3.52 -10.35
CA LEU A 218 -4.70 2.64 -9.28
C LEU A 218 -4.18 3.44 -8.08
N LEU A 219 -3.68 4.65 -8.31
CA LEU A 219 -3.20 5.56 -7.26
C LEU A 219 -4.35 6.10 -6.42
N ASP A 220 -5.49 6.37 -7.04
CA ASP A 220 -6.71 6.89 -6.40
C ASP A 220 -7.39 5.85 -5.48
N THR A 221 -6.90 4.61 -5.48
CA THR A 221 -7.46 3.52 -4.66
C THR A 221 -6.97 3.55 -3.21
N TYR A 222 -5.90 4.28 -2.90
CA TYR A 222 -5.38 4.38 -1.53
C TYR A 222 -6.04 5.53 -0.78
N THR A 223 -6.87 5.17 0.18
CA THR A 223 -7.56 6.13 1.04
C THR A 223 -6.77 6.32 2.33
N GLY A 224 -6.46 7.56 2.67
CA GLY A 224 -5.90 7.91 3.97
C GLY A 224 -6.91 7.67 5.09
N GLY A 225 -6.43 7.50 6.33
CA GLY A 225 -7.30 7.27 7.48
C GLY A 225 -8.27 8.42 7.75
N LEU A 226 -7.85 9.67 7.56
CA LEU A 226 -8.72 10.84 7.66
C LEU A 226 -9.82 10.82 6.60
N ASN A 227 -9.48 10.52 5.35
CA ASN A 227 -10.47 10.40 4.26
C ASN A 227 -11.51 9.31 4.56
N MET A 228 -11.06 8.18 5.11
CA MET A 228 -11.96 7.09 5.52
C MET A 228 -12.89 7.51 6.66
N LEU A 229 -12.39 8.22 7.66
CA LEU A 229 -13.18 8.66 8.82
C LEU A 229 -14.18 9.76 8.47
N THR A 230 -13.81 10.66 7.57
CA THR A 230 -14.67 11.78 7.14
C THR A 230 -15.60 11.41 5.98
N GLY A 231 -15.26 10.37 5.21
CA GLY A 231 -15.94 10.00 3.98
C GLY A 231 -15.63 10.92 2.80
N LEU A 232 -14.69 11.84 2.95
CA LEU A 232 -14.25 12.77 1.88
C LEU A 232 -13.13 12.15 1.07
N THR A 233 -13.27 12.16 -0.25
CA THR A 233 -12.21 11.72 -1.16
C THR A 233 -11.29 12.87 -1.52
N SER A 234 -10.05 12.58 -1.93
CA SER A 234 -9.12 13.60 -2.42
C SER A 234 -9.71 14.38 -3.60
N ASP A 235 -10.43 13.70 -4.51
CA ASP A 235 -11.09 14.35 -5.64
C ASP A 235 -12.22 15.29 -5.21
N SER A 236 -13.05 14.88 -4.23
CA SER A 236 -14.10 15.74 -3.70
C SER A 236 -13.52 16.99 -3.04
N LEU A 237 -12.42 16.84 -2.29
CA LEU A 237 -11.74 17.96 -1.63
C LEU A 237 -11.04 18.90 -2.61
N ASN A 238 -10.48 18.37 -3.70
CA ASN A 238 -9.87 19.18 -4.75
C ASN A 238 -10.89 19.96 -5.60
N ALA A 239 -12.14 19.48 -5.62
CA ALA A 239 -13.26 20.15 -6.30
C ALA A 239 -13.95 21.22 -5.43
N MET A 240 -13.72 21.21 -4.10
CA MET A 240 -14.25 22.19 -3.16
C MET A 240 -13.31 23.37 -3.00
N SER A 241 -13.86 24.56 -2.71
CA SER A 241 -13.07 25.67 -2.19
C SER A 241 -12.57 25.35 -0.76
N ASP A 242 -11.54 26.03 -0.30
CA ASP A 242 -11.02 25.82 1.06
C ASP A 242 -12.06 26.19 2.13
N ASP A 243 -12.95 27.16 1.82
CA ASP A 243 -14.02 27.60 2.73
C ASP A 243 -15.15 26.56 2.82
N ASP A 244 -15.39 25.77 1.77
CA ASP A 244 -16.41 24.71 1.75
C ASP A 244 -15.91 23.40 2.36
N ALA A 245 -14.61 23.16 2.33
CA ALA A 245 -14.00 21.94 2.81
C ALA A 245 -13.81 21.95 4.33
#